data_5b1dd1d5f2e649aa4f4f448f85376066
#
_entry.id   5b1dd1d5f2e649aa4f4f448f85376066
#
_cell.length_a   1.000
_cell.length_b   1.000
_cell.length_c   1.000
_cell.angle_alpha   90.00
_cell.angle_beta   90.00
_cell.angle_gamma   90.00
#
_symmetry.space_group_name_H-M   'P 1'
#
loop_
_entity.id
_entity.type
_entity.pdbx_description
1 polymer ?
#
loop_
_entity_poly.entity_id
_entity_poly.type
_entity_poly.pdbx_seq_one_letter_code
_entity_poly.pdbx_strand_id
1 'polypeptide(L)'
;RSAPYHFEANELNVMGEKLVYSYCTSWRERTNWPSYGGISEAPSACSICYMTTDTPLAPDSWTYKGEYFANPGTFGYPYGNNHSHLQKFSNAYYLLYHTQGLEQQMAINGGYRSIAMNRCTVVERSQRINAVTASPTGVMQLTAKRVNPFILQQAENLCTAAGVSAESYGKTGNTRITIPQSGGWTMVKGVMFGTEGIKKFTANLQGEGTLEIRLDDIEAEPVATLDFSTPEATEVSVDCPISITGSHDVYFLFTETRGEVKFDTWQFAGKGSDAITNTEMEDRTPVRYEYYHPNGMRLTEQPRS
;
A
#
# COMPACT_ATOMS: atom_id res chain seq x y z
N ARG A 1 -24.71 23.71 3.03
CA ARG A 1 -23.54 24.08 3.87
C ARG A 1 -22.27 23.70 3.13
N SER A 2 -21.27 24.58 3.08
CA SER A 2 -19.95 24.27 2.51
C SER A 2 -19.14 23.45 3.52
N ALA A 3 -18.31 22.52 3.03
CA ALA A 3 -17.37 21.79 3.84
C ALA A 3 -16.34 22.77 4.45
N PRO A 4 -16.15 22.79 5.80
CA PRO A 4 -15.27 23.76 6.45
C PRO A 4 -13.82 23.63 5.97
N TYR A 5 -13.20 24.75 5.57
CA TYR A 5 -11.81 24.79 5.10
C TYR A 5 -11.50 23.83 3.94
N HIS A 6 -12.49 23.46 3.15
CA HIS A 6 -12.31 22.57 1.99
C HIS A 6 -11.20 23.08 1.07
N PHE A 7 -10.36 22.14 0.59
CA PHE A 7 -9.30 22.43 -0.38
C PHE A 7 -9.34 21.44 -1.55
N GLU A 8 -9.05 20.16 -1.29
CA GLU A 8 -8.92 19.14 -2.37
C GLU A 8 -9.19 17.71 -1.84
N ALA A 9 -8.83 16.71 -2.62
CA ALA A 9 -8.89 15.27 -2.27
C ALA A 9 -10.29 14.80 -1.87
N ASN A 10 -11.28 15.18 -2.66
CA ASN A 10 -12.67 14.83 -2.39
C ASN A 10 -12.92 13.36 -2.65
N GLU A 11 -13.63 12.73 -1.74
CA GLU A 11 -14.06 11.36 -1.89
C GLU A 11 -15.48 11.18 -1.36
N LEU A 12 -16.24 10.29 -2.00
CA LEU A 12 -17.57 9.90 -1.57
C LEU A 12 -17.62 8.39 -1.31
N ASN A 13 -17.95 8.03 -0.08
CA ASN A 13 -18.04 6.65 0.39
C ASN A 13 -19.40 6.35 1.00
N VAL A 14 -19.67 5.07 1.24
CA VAL A 14 -20.83 4.59 1.98
C VAL A 14 -20.38 4.02 3.33
N MET A 15 -21.02 4.45 4.41
CA MET A 15 -20.80 3.96 5.77
C MET A 15 -22.15 3.57 6.39
N GLY A 16 -22.45 2.27 6.41
CA GLY A 16 -23.79 1.79 6.73
C GLY A 16 -24.79 2.30 5.67
N GLU A 17 -25.80 3.03 6.10
CA GLU A 17 -26.85 3.63 5.24
C GLU A 17 -26.57 5.11 4.88
N LYS A 18 -25.43 5.65 5.31
CA LYS A 18 -25.07 7.05 5.09
C LYS A 18 -24.01 7.19 4.01
N LEU A 19 -24.09 8.30 3.28
CA LEU A 19 -22.99 8.77 2.46
C LEU A 19 -21.99 9.56 3.32
N VAL A 20 -20.73 9.32 3.08
CA VAL A 20 -19.59 10.00 3.72
C VAL A 20 -18.83 10.76 2.65
N TYR A 21 -18.78 12.06 2.79
CA TYR A 21 -17.94 12.93 1.97
C TYR A 21 -16.70 13.31 2.78
N SER A 22 -15.54 12.83 2.37
CA SER A 22 -14.26 13.21 2.92
C SER A 22 -13.51 14.17 2.02
N TYR A 23 -12.65 14.98 2.60
CA TYR A 23 -11.89 16.01 1.89
C TYR A 23 -10.66 16.45 2.69
N CYS A 24 -9.66 16.95 1.99
CA CYS A 24 -8.50 17.59 2.61
C CYS A 24 -8.80 19.06 2.89
N THR A 25 -8.43 19.52 4.09
CA THR A 25 -8.55 20.93 4.48
C THR A 25 -7.39 21.76 3.93
N SER A 26 -7.63 23.06 3.75
CA SER A 26 -6.61 23.99 3.29
C SER A 26 -5.51 24.23 4.31
N TRP A 27 -4.39 24.83 3.84
CA TRP A 27 -3.29 25.30 4.68
C TRP A 27 -3.58 26.63 5.38
N ARG A 28 -4.76 27.25 5.13
CA ARG A 28 -5.12 28.54 5.72
C ARG A 28 -5.14 28.49 7.23
N GLU A 29 -4.77 29.57 7.88
CA GLU A 29 -4.87 29.76 9.32
C GLU A 29 -6.31 29.54 9.82
N ARG A 30 -6.47 28.93 10.97
CA ARG A 30 -7.76 28.61 11.60
C ARG A 30 -8.25 29.74 12.49
N THR A 31 -8.42 30.91 11.92
CA THR A 31 -9.01 32.06 12.62
C THR A 31 -10.53 31.96 12.58
N ASN A 32 -11.19 32.37 13.65
CA ASN A 32 -12.66 32.49 13.75
C ASN A 32 -13.44 31.19 13.47
N TRP A 33 -13.05 30.10 14.09
CA TRP A 33 -13.80 28.83 14.00
C TRP A 33 -15.19 28.98 14.69
N PRO A 34 -16.31 28.92 13.94
CA PRO A 34 -17.63 29.17 14.48
C PRO A 34 -18.28 27.98 15.14
N SER A 35 -17.58 26.84 15.25
CA SER A 35 -18.15 25.53 15.62
C SER A 35 -19.14 25.00 14.56
N TYR A 36 -18.82 23.88 13.96
CA TYR A 36 -19.66 23.17 12.99
C TYR A 36 -20.10 21.83 13.55
N GLY A 37 -21.41 21.51 13.42
CA GLY A 37 -21.94 20.21 13.86
C GLY A 37 -21.72 19.90 15.35
N GLY A 38 -21.57 20.95 16.20
CA GLY A 38 -21.28 20.79 17.63
C GLY A 38 -19.78 20.55 17.92
N ILE A 39 -18.90 20.63 16.93
CA ILE A 39 -17.45 20.46 17.08
C ILE A 39 -16.82 21.81 17.38
N SER A 40 -16.25 21.95 18.58
CA SER A 40 -15.67 23.20 19.08
C SER A 40 -14.27 23.48 18.56
N GLU A 41 -13.55 22.44 18.11
CA GLU A 41 -12.17 22.57 17.64
C GLU A 41 -12.10 22.65 16.13
N ALA A 42 -11.31 23.59 15.61
CA ALA A 42 -11.03 23.68 14.20
C ALA A 42 -10.14 22.51 13.75
N PRO A 43 -10.34 22.01 12.52
CA PRO A 43 -9.45 20.97 12.00
C PRO A 43 -8.04 21.50 11.78
N SER A 44 -7.04 20.65 11.88
CA SER A 44 -5.66 21.01 11.57
C SER A 44 -5.46 21.31 10.08
N ALA A 45 -4.33 21.96 9.75
CA ALA A 45 -4.02 22.30 8.37
C ALA A 45 -3.74 21.03 7.54
N CYS A 46 -4.26 21.00 6.30
CA CYS A 46 -4.07 19.88 5.37
C CYS A 46 -4.37 18.52 6.00
N SER A 47 -5.47 18.45 6.75
CA SER A 47 -5.97 17.23 7.38
C SER A 47 -7.19 16.70 6.64
N ILE A 48 -7.55 15.44 6.84
CA ILE A 48 -8.75 14.85 6.26
C ILE A 48 -9.90 14.97 7.23
N CYS A 49 -10.93 15.70 6.77
CA CYS A 49 -12.20 15.87 7.44
C CYS A 49 -13.32 15.15 6.70
N TYR A 50 -14.47 14.99 7.35
CA TYR A 50 -15.61 14.36 6.70
C TYR A 50 -16.95 14.96 7.13
N MET A 51 -17.92 14.75 6.25
CA MET A 51 -19.34 15.07 6.44
C MET A 51 -20.18 13.83 6.11
N THR A 52 -21.35 13.71 6.70
CA THR A 52 -22.28 12.61 6.43
C THR A 52 -23.67 13.10 6.12
N THR A 53 -24.39 12.33 5.27
CA THR A 53 -25.81 12.55 4.97
C THR A 53 -26.49 11.25 4.55
N ASP A 54 -27.82 11.20 4.62
CA ASP A 54 -28.69 10.18 3.99
C ASP A 54 -29.47 10.74 2.80
N THR A 55 -29.40 12.07 2.59
CA THR A 55 -30.13 12.79 1.54
C THR A 55 -29.17 13.70 0.76
N PRO A 56 -28.27 13.12 -0.06
CA PRO A 56 -27.10 13.84 -0.63
C PRO A 56 -27.48 15.02 -1.55
N LEU A 57 -28.66 14.98 -2.14
CA LEU A 57 -29.16 16.05 -3.02
C LEU A 57 -29.76 17.25 -2.27
N ALA A 58 -29.91 17.14 -0.93
CA ALA A 58 -30.34 18.24 -0.09
C ALA A 58 -29.12 18.95 0.52
N PRO A 59 -28.75 20.17 0.08
CA PRO A 59 -27.51 20.83 0.50
C PRO A 59 -27.36 21.00 2.02
N ASP A 60 -28.48 21.19 2.74
CA ASP A 60 -28.48 21.41 4.18
C ASP A 60 -28.48 20.12 5.02
N SER A 61 -28.57 18.94 4.38
CA SER A 61 -28.59 17.65 5.05
C SER A 61 -27.20 17.19 5.54
N TRP A 62 -26.13 17.75 4.98
CA TRP A 62 -24.77 17.38 5.30
C TRP A 62 -24.36 17.86 6.69
N THR A 63 -23.92 16.91 7.52
CA THR A 63 -23.44 17.16 8.88
C THR A 63 -21.95 16.99 8.97
N TYR A 64 -21.22 18.04 9.37
CA TYR A 64 -19.77 17.96 9.62
C TYR A 64 -19.49 17.07 10.84
N LYS A 65 -18.52 16.18 10.72
CA LYS A 65 -18.16 15.17 11.71
C LYS A 65 -16.74 15.33 12.28
N GLY A 66 -15.98 16.30 11.78
CA GLY A 66 -14.64 16.60 12.26
C GLY A 66 -13.52 16.00 11.41
N GLU A 67 -12.34 16.12 11.97
CA GLU A 67 -11.11 15.54 11.44
C GLU A 67 -10.98 14.09 11.89
N TYR A 68 -10.48 13.21 11.00
CA TYR A 68 -10.15 11.84 11.37
C TYR A 68 -8.74 11.42 10.97
N PHE A 69 -8.06 12.21 10.13
CA PHE A 69 -6.67 11.95 9.78
C PHE A 69 -5.89 13.25 9.61
N ALA A 70 -4.98 13.50 10.53
CA ALA A 70 -4.10 14.65 10.47
C ALA A 70 -3.10 14.52 9.30
N ASN A 71 -2.42 15.62 8.97
CA ASN A 71 -1.34 15.55 7.98
C ASN A 71 -0.27 14.54 8.41
N PRO A 72 0.21 13.65 7.51
CA PRO A 72 1.28 12.69 7.85
C PRO A 72 2.52 13.30 8.49
N GLY A 73 2.81 14.57 8.21
CA GLY A 73 3.88 15.32 8.88
C GLY A 73 3.77 15.40 10.40
N THR A 74 2.55 15.29 10.97
CA THR A 74 2.36 15.24 12.43
C THR A 74 2.81 13.91 13.04
N PHE A 75 3.05 12.91 12.23
CA PHE A 75 3.49 11.56 12.62
C PHE A 75 4.95 11.27 12.26
N GLY A 76 5.73 12.31 11.94
CA GLY A 76 7.17 12.20 11.66
C GLY A 76 7.55 12.03 10.19
N TYR A 77 6.58 12.10 9.27
CA TYR A 77 6.85 12.16 7.82
C TYR A 77 7.06 13.61 7.35
N PRO A 78 7.56 13.84 6.13
CA PRO A 78 7.55 15.18 5.56
C PRO A 78 6.12 15.75 5.47
N TYR A 79 5.96 17.03 5.77
CA TYR A 79 4.71 17.73 5.49
C TYR A 79 4.52 17.90 3.99
N GLY A 80 3.34 17.61 3.52
CA GLY A 80 2.95 17.73 2.11
C GLY A 80 1.44 17.67 1.94
N ASN A 81 0.97 17.55 0.70
CA ASN A 81 -0.44 17.31 0.43
C ASN A 81 -0.88 16.02 1.13
N ASN A 82 -2.14 16.00 1.56
CA ASN A 82 -2.73 14.87 2.26
C ASN A 82 -3.93 14.35 1.49
N HIS A 83 -3.75 13.23 0.79
CA HIS A 83 -4.82 12.53 0.09
C HIS A 83 -5.00 11.16 0.72
N SER A 84 -6.25 10.74 0.84
CA SER A 84 -6.60 9.46 1.43
C SER A 84 -7.81 8.85 0.76
N HIS A 85 -7.96 7.55 0.94
CA HIS A 85 -9.10 6.76 0.51
C HIS A 85 -9.57 5.87 1.66
N LEU A 86 -10.84 6.03 2.06
CA LEU A 86 -11.46 5.19 3.09
C LEU A 86 -12.13 3.99 2.41
N GLN A 87 -11.61 2.79 2.66
CA GLN A 87 -12.11 1.56 2.07
C GLN A 87 -12.66 0.59 3.12
N LYS A 88 -13.90 0.14 2.93
CA LYS A 88 -14.40 -1.05 3.63
C LYS A 88 -13.98 -2.28 2.85
N PHE A 89 -13.24 -3.16 3.52
CA PHE A 89 -12.84 -4.44 2.95
C PHE A 89 -13.20 -5.56 3.93
N SER A 90 -13.99 -6.54 3.45
CA SER A 90 -14.60 -7.55 4.34
C SER A 90 -15.35 -6.87 5.50
N ASN A 91 -15.00 -7.15 6.73
CA ASN A 91 -15.64 -6.60 7.93
C ASN A 91 -14.83 -5.48 8.62
N ALA A 92 -13.86 -4.88 7.92
CA ALA A 92 -13.01 -3.83 8.48
C ALA A 92 -12.91 -2.64 7.55
N TYR A 93 -12.60 -1.48 8.13
CA TYR A 93 -12.30 -0.26 7.39
C TYR A 93 -10.80 -0.01 7.41
N TYR A 94 -10.28 0.47 6.28
CA TYR A 94 -8.90 0.83 6.07
C TYR A 94 -8.81 2.23 5.47
N LEU A 95 -7.85 3.00 5.95
CA LEU A 95 -7.46 4.25 5.34
C LEU A 95 -6.20 4.02 4.52
N LEU A 96 -6.32 4.16 3.20
CA LEU A 96 -5.18 4.26 2.30
C LEU A 96 -4.80 5.73 2.20
N TYR A 97 -3.53 6.03 2.30
CA TYR A 97 -3.01 7.39 2.20
C TYR A 97 -1.61 7.35 1.61
N HIS A 98 -1.03 8.50 1.35
CA HIS A 98 0.36 8.55 0.89
C HIS A 98 1.25 9.26 1.90
N THR A 99 2.53 8.89 1.88
CA THR A 99 3.61 9.57 2.59
C THR A 99 4.82 9.72 1.68
N GLN A 100 5.84 10.42 2.14
CA GLN A 100 7.18 10.42 1.55
C GLN A 100 8.16 9.59 2.38
N GLY A 101 7.65 8.69 3.24
CA GLY A 101 8.46 7.89 4.15
C GLY A 101 9.44 6.95 3.44
N LEU A 102 9.00 6.31 2.36
CA LEU A 102 9.86 5.43 1.57
C LEU A 102 11.00 6.23 0.90
N GLU A 103 10.70 7.38 0.34
CA GLU A 103 11.69 8.29 -0.25
C GLU A 103 12.77 8.69 0.77
N GLN A 104 12.34 9.02 2.02
CA GLN A 104 13.28 9.32 3.10
C GLN A 104 14.20 8.14 3.42
N GLN A 105 13.65 6.92 3.48
CA GLN A 105 14.41 5.71 3.75
C GLN A 105 15.42 5.39 2.65
N MET A 106 15.05 5.65 1.40
CA MET A 106 15.93 5.48 0.24
C MET A 106 16.95 6.61 0.07
N ALA A 107 16.89 7.65 0.92
CA ALA A 107 17.72 8.85 0.85
C ALA A 107 17.66 9.58 -0.50
N ILE A 108 16.51 9.54 -1.17
CA ILE A 108 16.24 10.30 -2.39
C ILE A 108 15.35 11.51 -2.09
N ASN A 109 15.38 12.51 -2.97
CA ASN A 109 14.63 13.74 -2.79
C ASN A 109 13.97 14.16 -4.12
N GLY A 110 12.91 13.49 -4.47
CA GLY A 110 12.12 13.73 -5.68
C GLY A 110 10.69 14.17 -5.42
N GLY A 111 10.25 14.18 -4.15
CA GLY A 111 8.86 14.45 -3.77
C GLY A 111 7.93 13.29 -4.11
N TYR A 112 8.46 12.08 -4.23
CA TYR A 112 7.70 10.89 -4.57
C TYR A 112 6.80 10.46 -3.41
N ARG A 113 5.61 10.02 -3.75
CA ARG A 113 4.61 9.55 -2.81
C ARG A 113 4.55 8.04 -2.83
N SER A 114 4.63 7.42 -1.66
CA SER A 114 4.41 5.99 -1.46
C SER A 114 3.08 5.74 -0.74
N ILE A 115 2.39 4.68 -1.13
CA ILE A 115 1.12 4.31 -0.51
C ILE A 115 1.40 3.69 0.84
N ALA A 116 0.63 4.12 1.83
CA ALA A 116 0.56 3.51 3.15
C ALA A 116 -0.90 3.19 3.49
N MET A 117 -1.11 2.29 4.43
CA MET A 117 -2.45 1.88 4.83
C MET A 117 -2.51 1.55 6.32
N ASN A 118 -3.52 2.07 7.00
CA ASN A 118 -3.82 1.71 8.37
C ASN A 118 -5.27 1.28 8.54
N ARG A 119 -5.50 0.40 9.50
CA ARG A 119 -6.86 0.02 9.86
C ARG A 119 -7.56 1.18 10.57
N CYS A 120 -8.82 1.45 10.21
CA CYS A 120 -9.67 2.45 10.84
C CYS A 120 -10.70 1.81 11.75
N THR A 121 -10.94 2.41 12.91
CA THR A 121 -12.11 2.10 13.72
C THR A 121 -13.26 2.99 13.28
N VAL A 122 -14.28 2.37 12.69
CA VAL A 122 -15.50 3.04 12.24
C VAL A 122 -16.68 2.51 13.02
N VAL A 123 -17.49 3.41 13.58
CA VAL A 123 -18.74 3.09 14.26
C VAL A 123 -19.90 3.52 13.36
N GLU A 124 -20.34 2.61 12.49
CA GLU A 124 -21.36 2.90 11.46
C GLU A 124 -22.63 3.50 12.02
N ARG A 125 -23.12 2.97 13.16
CA ARG A 125 -24.35 3.45 13.80
C ARG A 125 -24.32 4.94 14.17
N SER A 126 -23.18 5.45 14.61
CA SER A 126 -23.00 6.88 14.97
C SER A 126 -22.31 7.69 13.88
N GLN A 127 -22.00 7.07 12.74
CA GLN A 127 -21.22 7.64 11.63
C GLN A 127 -19.91 8.29 12.13
N ARG A 128 -19.22 7.62 13.06
CA ARG A 128 -17.97 8.10 13.62
C ARG A 128 -16.78 7.32 13.06
N ILE A 129 -15.82 8.04 12.52
CA ILE A 129 -14.49 7.54 12.20
C ILE A 129 -13.56 8.02 13.32
N ASN A 130 -12.91 7.10 14.02
CA ASN A 130 -11.91 7.47 15.02
C ASN A 130 -10.67 8.04 14.33
N ALA A 131 -9.95 8.90 15.02
CA ALA A 131 -8.69 9.42 14.51
C ALA A 131 -7.73 8.29 14.15
N VAL A 132 -7.14 8.40 12.95
CA VAL A 132 -6.16 7.45 12.42
C VAL A 132 -4.77 8.03 12.59
N THR A 133 -3.86 7.23 13.13
CA THR A 133 -2.43 7.57 13.23
C THR A 133 -1.69 6.91 12.09
N ALA A 134 -0.96 7.69 11.29
CA ALA A 134 -0.06 7.14 10.29
C ALA A 134 1.07 6.37 10.98
N SER A 135 1.39 5.20 10.46
CA SER A 135 2.38 4.29 11.06
C SER A 135 3.31 3.76 9.98
N PRO A 136 4.64 3.80 10.19
CA PRO A 136 5.61 3.24 9.25
C PRO A 136 5.48 1.72 9.11
N THR A 137 4.92 1.05 10.11
CA THR A 137 4.70 -0.40 10.07
C THR A 137 3.43 -0.76 9.29
N GLY A 138 2.55 0.21 9.00
CA GLY A 138 1.31 -0.01 8.27
C GLY A 138 0.41 -1.06 8.94
N VAL A 139 -0.30 -1.82 8.12
CA VAL A 139 -1.16 -2.91 8.57
C VAL A 139 -0.38 -4.22 8.60
N MET A 140 -0.16 -4.78 9.79
CA MET A 140 0.58 -6.04 9.97
C MET A 140 -0.18 -7.27 9.45
N GLN A 141 -1.51 -7.25 9.55
CA GLN A 141 -2.37 -8.31 9.05
C GLN A 141 -3.59 -7.69 8.40
N LEU A 142 -3.74 -7.95 7.12
CA LEU A 142 -4.99 -7.74 6.42
C LEU A 142 -5.87 -8.98 6.60
N THR A 143 -7.16 -8.77 6.66
CA THR A 143 -8.13 -9.80 6.28
C THR A 143 -8.06 -10.10 4.78
N ALA A 144 -7.22 -9.34 4.06
CA ALA A 144 -6.87 -9.54 2.67
C ALA A 144 -5.82 -10.66 2.49
N LYS A 145 -5.73 -11.17 1.29
CA LYS A 145 -4.70 -12.12 0.88
C LYS A 145 -3.32 -11.51 1.13
N ARG A 146 -2.43 -12.29 1.71
CA ARG A 146 -1.03 -11.94 1.91
C ARG A 146 -0.28 -11.99 0.58
N VAL A 147 0.94 -11.47 0.53
CA VAL A 147 1.77 -11.55 -0.67
C VAL A 147 2.01 -13.02 -1.01
N ASN A 148 1.63 -13.41 -2.21
CA ASN A 148 1.86 -14.76 -2.72
C ASN A 148 3.25 -14.82 -3.38
N PRO A 149 4.24 -15.53 -2.79
CA PRO A 149 5.57 -15.61 -3.36
C PRO A 149 5.67 -16.49 -4.60
N PHE A 150 4.65 -17.29 -4.90
CA PHE A 150 4.64 -18.26 -5.99
C PHE A 150 4.16 -17.68 -7.33
N ILE A 151 3.83 -16.40 -7.38
CA ILE A 151 3.59 -15.64 -8.61
C ILE A 151 4.67 -14.56 -8.75
N LEU A 152 4.91 -14.12 -9.99
CA LEU A 152 5.90 -13.07 -10.25
C LEU A 152 5.57 -11.79 -9.48
N GLN A 153 6.53 -11.30 -8.72
CA GLN A 153 6.47 -10.07 -7.94
C GLN A 153 7.40 -9.03 -8.55
N GLN A 154 6.97 -7.77 -8.54
CA GLN A 154 7.82 -6.64 -8.92
C GLN A 154 8.67 -6.24 -7.72
N ALA A 155 9.95 -5.97 -7.92
CA ALA A 155 10.88 -5.64 -6.83
C ALA A 155 10.57 -4.29 -6.16
N GLU A 156 9.98 -3.36 -6.90
CA GLU A 156 9.53 -2.06 -6.39
C GLU A 156 8.26 -2.14 -5.53
N ASN A 157 7.55 -3.27 -5.52
CA ASN A 157 6.44 -3.53 -4.59
C ASN A 157 6.98 -3.92 -3.20
N LEU A 158 7.56 -2.97 -2.52
CA LEU A 158 8.23 -3.15 -1.25
C LEU A 158 7.59 -2.31 -0.12
N CYS A 159 7.85 -2.67 1.12
CA CYS A 159 7.34 -1.96 2.30
C CYS A 159 8.34 -0.97 2.87
N THR A 160 9.62 -1.31 2.82
CA THR A 160 10.71 -0.46 3.30
C THR A 160 12.03 -0.85 2.63
N ALA A 161 12.97 0.06 2.60
CA ALA A 161 14.28 -0.14 1.97
C ALA A 161 15.32 0.83 2.55
N ALA A 162 16.59 0.52 2.37
CA ALA A 162 17.68 1.46 2.60
C ALA A 162 18.83 1.21 1.63
N GLY A 163 19.58 2.28 1.29
CA GLY A 163 20.72 2.20 0.39
C GLY A 163 20.36 1.82 -1.06
N VAL A 164 19.11 2.07 -1.48
CA VAL A 164 18.62 1.78 -2.83
C VAL A 164 17.86 2.98 -3.38
N SER A 165 17.62 2.97 -4.67
CA SER A 165 16.74 3.91 -5.36
C SER A 165 15.86 3.15 -6.37
N ALA A 166 14.96 3.85 -7.04
CA ALA A 166 14.12 3.29 -8.10
C ALA A 166 14.34 4.06 -9.40
N GLU A 167 14.29 3.39 -10.53
CA GLU A 167 14.36 4.01 -11.85
C GLU A 167 13.26 3.48 -12.76
N SER A 168 12.71 4.37 -13.58
CA SER A 168 11.82 3.97 -14.67
C SER A 168 12.64 3.41 -15.83
N TYR A 169 12.18 2.31 -16.44
CA TYR A 169 12.81 1.73 -17.59
C TYR A 169 11.80 1.20 -18.62
N GLY A 170 12.26 0.99 -19.84
CA GLY A 170 11.40 0.51 -20.92
C GLY A 170 10.40 1.56 -21.41
N LYS A 171 9.50 1.14 -22.33
CA LYS A 171 8.57 2.03 -23.03
C LYS A 171 7.28 2.34 -22.26
N THR A 172 6.95 1.59 -21.22
CA THR A 172 5.66 1.62 -20.53
C THR A 172 5.73 2.21 -19.12
N GLY A 173 6.87 2.81 -18.75
CA GLY A 173 7.03 3.36 -17.40
C GLY A 173 7.13 2.28 -16.31
N ASN A 174 7.62 1.10 -16.67
CA ASN A 174 7.97 0.08 -15.68
C ASN A 174 9.09 0.59 -14.77
N THR A 175 9.15 0.10 -13.55
CA THR A 175 10.11 0.56 -12.53
C THR A 175 10.92 -0.64 -12.04
N ARG A 176 12.17 -0.42 -11.69
CA ARG A 176 13.03 -1.41 -11.04
C ARG A 176 13.87 -0.76 -9.95
N ILE A 177 14.30 -1.56 -9.00
CA ILE A 177 15.16 -1.11 -7.92
C ILE A 177 16.60 -1.03 -8.39
N THR A 178 17.28 0.04 -8.01
CA THR A 178 18.70 0.28 -8.25
C THR A 178 19.45 0.21 -6.92
N ILE A 179 20.46 -0.63 -6.88
CA ILE A 179 21.37 -0.81 -5.74
C ILE A 179 22.72 -0.22 -6.16
N PRO A 180 23.08 0.99 -5.71
CA PRO A 180 24.31 1.67 -6.16
C PRO A 180 25.58 1.06 -5.58
N GLN A 181 25.49 0.42 -4.44
CA GLN A 181 26.62 -0.19 -3.72
C GLN A 181 26.17 -1.28 -2.75
N SER A 182 27.11 -2.08 -2.27
CA SER A 182 26.86 -3.10 -1.25
C SER A 182 26.20 -2.53 0.01
N GLY A 183 25.36 -3.34 0.65
CA GLY A 183 24.58 -2.99 1.82
C GLY A 183 23.20 -2.41 1.54
N GLY A 184 22.85 -2.20 0.26
CA GLY A 184 21.47 -1.86 -0.12
C GLY A 184 20.52 -3.03 0.09
N TRP A 185 19.32 -2.75 0.58
CA TRP A 185 18.32 -3.78 0.84
C TRP A 185 16.89 -3.28 0.63
N THR A 186 15.98 -4.24 0.35
CA THR A 186 14.53 -4.03 0.31
C THR A 186 13.81 -5.06 1.18
N MET A 187 12.60 -4.75 1.65
CA MET A 187 11.80 -5.66 2.46
C MET A 187 10.35 -5.70 2.00
N VAL A 188 9.80 -6.91 1.92
CA VAL A 188 8.40 -7.18 1.62
C VAL A 188 7.75 -7.87 2.81
N LYS A 189 6.67 -7.29 3.31
CA LYS A 189 5.99 -7.72 4.52
C LYS A 189 4.94 -8.79 4.25
N GLY A 190 4.84 -9.77 5.15
CA GLY A 190 3.73 -10.71 5.19
C GLY A 190 3.67 -11.65 3.97
N VAL A 191 4.81 -12.11 3.48
CA VAL A 191 4.91 -13.10 2.41
C VAL A 191 4.46 -14.47 2.90
N MET A 192 3.49 -15.09 2.23
CA MET A 192 2.86 -16.35 2.66
C MET A 192 3.41 -17.55 1.89
N PHE A 193 4.25 -18.33 2.53
CA PHE A 193 4.86 -19.53 1.95
C PHE A 193 4.01 -20.82 2.09
N GLY A 194 2.86 -20.74 2.77
CA GLY A 194 2.01 -21.92 2.98
C GLY A 194 2.61 -22.96 3.92
N THR A 195 2.29 -24.23 3.70
CA THR A 195 2.69 -25.35 4.58
C THR A 195 3.69 -26.30 3.95
N GLU A 196 3.85 -26.29 2.64
CA GLU A 196 4.66 -27.29 1.91
C GLU A 196 6.13 -26.91 1.76
N GLY A 197 6.44 -25.63 2.00
CA GLY A 197 7.80 -25.10 1.88
C GLY A 197 8.18 -24.73 0.44
N ILE A 198 9.38 -24.16 0.32
CA ILE A 198 9.94 -23.70 -0.94
C ILE A 198 11.04 -24.60 -1.45
N LYS A 199 11.31 -24.54 -2.74
CA LYS A 199 12.34 -25.28 -3.45
C LYS A 199 13.39 -24.34 -4.04
N LYS A 200 12.97 -23.21 -4.61
CA LYS A 200 13.80 -22.34 -5.43
C LYS A 200 13.42 -20.89 -5.31
N PHE A 201 14.38 -20.01 -5.33
CA PHE A 201 14.19 -18.57 -5.54
C PHE A 201 14.71 -18.18 -6.91
N THR A 202 14.00 -17.26 -7.57
CA THR A 202 14.35 -16.71 -8.88
C THR A 202 14.22 -15.19 -8.83
N ALA A 203 15.16 -14.48 -9.41
CA ALA A 203 15.13 -13.03 -9.54
C ALA A 203 15.61 -12.57 -10.92
N ASN A 204 15.07 -11.47 -11.44
CA ASN A 204 15.61 -10.78 -12.61
C ASN A 204 16.58 -9.72 -12.12
N LEU A 205 17.86 -9.90 -12.45
CA LEU A 205 18.97 -9.08 -11.99
C LEU A 205 19.84 -8.62 -13.17
N GLN A 206 20.42 -7.43 -13.02
CA GLN A 206 21.48 -6.92 -13.89
C GLN A 206 22.62 -6.37 -13.04
N GLY A 207 23.87 -6.71 -13.37
CA GLY A 207 25.06 -6.32 -12.64
C GLY A 207 25.81 -7.53 -12.08
N GLU A 208 26.65 -7.29 -11.08
CA GLU A 208 27.45 -8.33 -10.42
C GLU A 208 27.40 -8.17 -8.91
N GLY A 209 27.18 -9.26 -8.17
CA GLY A 209 27.13 -9.23 -6.72
C GLY A 209 26.54 -10.49 -6.11
N THR A 210 26.25 -10.39 -4.81
CA THR A 210 25.62 -11.43 -4.00
C THR A 210 24.31 -10.88 -3.43
N LEU A 211 23.21 -11.59 -3.64
CA LEU A 211 21.90 -11.35 -3.05
C LEU A 211 21.62 -12.38 -1.96
N GLU A 212 21.45 -11.91 -0.76
CA GLU A 212 21.01 -12.72 0.38
C GLU A 212 19.52 -12.54 0.64
N ILE A 213 18.80 -13.63 0.84
CA ILE A 213 17.41 -13.65 1.23
C ILE A 213 17.34 -13.97 2.72
N ARG A 214 16.80 -13.06 3.52
CA ARG A 214 16.68 -13.19 4.96
C ARG A 214 15.21 -13.06 5.40
N LEU A 215 14.83 -13.65 6.51
CA LEU A 215 13.45 -13.66 6.99
C LEU A 215 13.33 -12.99 8.36
N ASP A 216 12.28 -12.16 8.48
CA ASP A 216 11.81 -11.50 9.71
C ASP A 216 12.78 -10.47 10.32
N ASP A 217 14.07 -10.62 10.11
CA ASP A 217 15.10 -9.70 10.57
C ASP A 217 16.22 -9.58 9.50
N ILE A 218 16.68 -8.36 9.25
CA ILE A 218 17.77 -8.12 8.31
C ILE A 218 19.10 -8.70 8.78
N GLU A 219 19.28 -8.87 10.09
CA GLU A 219 20.48 -9.48 10.70
C GLU A 219 20.37 -11.00 10.83
N ALA A 220 19.22 -11.60 10.47
CA ALA A 220 19.07 -13.06 10.49
C ALA A 220 20.01 -13.73 9.48
N GLU A 221 20.37 -15.00 9.76
CA GLU A 221 21.12 -15.81 8.79
C GLU A 221 20.35 -15.95 7.47
N PRO A 222 21.02 -15.85 6.32
CA PRO A 222 20.36 -15.98 5.03
C PRO A 222 19.78 -17.38 4.83
N VAL A 223 18.54 -17.45 4.38
CA VAL A 223 17.86 -18.70 4.00
C VAL A 223 18.24 -19.15 2.59
N ALA A 224 18.74 -18.24 1.77
CA ALA A 224 19.34 -18.49 0.47
C ALA A 224 20.32 -17.37 0.12
N THR A 225 21.37 -17.73 -0.63
CA THR A 225 22.37 -16.80 -1.12
C THR A 225 22.55 -17.03 -2.61
N LEU A 226 22.45 -15.99 -3.42
CA LEU A 226 22.52 -16.02 -4.87
C LEU A 226 23.65 -15.12 -5.36
N ASP A 227 24.74 -15.73 -5.84
CA ASP A 227 25.79 -15.03 -6.56
C ASP A 227 25.40 -14.85 -8.03
N PHE A 228 25.62 -13.68 -8.57
CA PHE A 228 25.24 -13.36 -9.95
C PHE A 228 26.26 -12.45 -10.63
N SER A 229 26.39 -12.64 -11.96
CA SER A 229 27.16 -11.76 -12.84
C SER A 229 26.46 -11.72 -14.20
N THR A 230 25.59 -10.73 -14.36
CA THR A 230 24.68 -10.58 -15.51
C THR A 230 24.83 -9.20 -16.13
N PRO A 231 25.51 -9.04 -17.28
CA PRO A 231 25.70 -7.73 -17.90
C PRO A 231 24.39 -7.11 -18.41
N GLU A 232 23.37 -7.94 -18.63
CA GLU A 232 22.02 -7.54 -19.03
C GLU A 232 21.00 -8.14 -18.06
N ALA A 233 19.80 -7.54 -18.00
CA ALA A 233 18.70 -8.03 -17.19
C ALA A 233 18.40 -9.50 -17.49
N THR A 234 18.68 -10.38 -16.55
CA THR A 234 18.64 -11.83 -16.73
C THR A 234 17.98 -12.48 -15.52
N GLU A 235 17.18 -13.49 -15.77
CA GLU A 235 16.60 -14.35 -14.74
C GLU A 235 17.67 -15.31 -14.20
N VAL A 236 17.97 -15.20 -12.91
CA VAL A 236 18.91 -16.05 -12.18
C VAL A 236 18.21 -16.70 -11.00
N SER A 237 18.71 -17.86 -10.58
CA SER A 237 18.01 -18.59 -9.53
C SER A 237 18.95 -19.39 -8.64
N VAL A 238 18.49 -19.67 -7.43
CA VAL A 238 19.17 -20.49 -6.42
C VAL A 238 18.17 -21.45 -5.76
N ASP A 239 18.65 -22.65 -5.45
CA ASP A 239 17.88 -23.59 -4.66
C ASP A 239 17.82 -23.12 -3.20
N CYS A 240 16.67 -23.28 -2.57
CA CYS A 240 16.46 -22.95 -1.16
C CYS A 240 16.58 -24.22 -0.33
N PRO A 241 17.71 -24.43 0.37
CA PRO A 241 17.97 -25.67 1.11
C PRO A 241 17.10 -25.77 2.36
N ILE A 242 16.65 -24.63 2.89
CA ILE A 242 15.84 -24.52 4.10
C ILE A 242 14.36 -24.54 3.73
N SER A 243 13.58 -25.36 4.42
CA SER A 243 12.12 -25.38 4.24
C SER A 243 11.51 -24.18 4.94
N ILE A 244 11.03 -23.23 4.16
CA ILE A 244 10.33 -22.04 4.64
C ILE A 244 8.82 -22.27 4.52
N THR A 245 8.10 -22.10 5.63
CA THR A 245 6.64 -22.27 5.70
C THR A 245 6.00 -21.13 6.52
N GLY A 246 4.71 -20.92 6.37
CA GLY A 246 4.02 -19.88 7.13
C GLY A 246 4.13 -18.50 6.49
N SER A 247 4.14 -17.47 7.29
CA SER A 247 4.20 -16.07 6.83
C SER A 247 5.41 -15.36 7.43
N HIS A 248 6.21 -14.75 6.56
CA HIS A 248 7.43 -14.06 6.93
C HIS A 248 7.52 -12.68 6.28
N ASP A 249 8.28 -11.79 6.89
CA ASP A 249 8.80 -10.59 6.25
C ASP A 249 10.09 -10.99 5.52
N VAL A 250 10.20 -10.68 4.22
CA VAL A 250 11.32 -11.12 3.39
C VAL A 250 12.22 -9.93 3.09
N TYR A 251 13.49 -10.06 3.44
CA TYR A 251 14.54 -9.09 3.13
C TYR A 251 15.38 -9.59 1.97
N PHE A 252 15.67 -8.69 1.04
CA PHE A 252 16.59 -8.86 -0.07
C PHE A 252 17.79 -7.94 0.15
N LEU A 253 18.91 -8.49 0.63
CA LEU A 253 20.12 -7.75 0.98
C LEU A 253 21.21 -8.02 -0.05
N PHE A 254 21.77 -6.96 -0.62
CA PHE A 254 22.88 -7.04 -1.58
C PHE A 254 24.21 -6.77 -0.86
N THR A 255 25.00 -7.82 -0.64
CA THR A 255 26.20 -7.74 0.22
C THR A 255 27.49 -7.46 -0.55
N GLU A 256 27.71 -8.07 -1.70
CA GLU A 256 28.95 -7.96 -2.48
C GLU A 256 28.67 -7.48 -3.90
N THR A 257 28.40 -6.18 -4.05
CA THR A 257 28.16 -5.62 -5.40
C THR A 257 29.45 -5.07 -6.01
N ARG A 258 29.64 -5.29 -7.32
CA ARG A 258 30.70 -4.67 -8.13
C ARG A 258 30.09 -3.65 -9.09
N GLY A 259 29.87 -2.45 -8.59
CA GLY A 259 29.14 -1.41 -9.28
C GLY A 259 27.62 -1.46 -9.01
N GLU A 260 26.89 -0.76 -9.84
CA GLU A 260 25.43 -0.64 -9.70
C GLU A 260 24.74 -1.93 -10.14
N VAL A 261 23.80 -2.39 -9.31
CA VAL A 261 22.93 -3.55 -9.57
C VAL A 261 21.51 -3.10 -9.80
N LYS A 262 20.78 -3.77 -10.70
CA LYS A 262 19.34 -3.60 -10.94
C LYS A 262 18.60 -4.85 -10.51
N PHE A 263 17.49 -4.66 -9.80
CA PHE A 263 16.60 -5.70 -9.33
C PHE A 263 15.17 -5.39 -9.79
N ASP A 264 14.61 -6.22 -10.66
CA ASP A 264 13.34 -5.96 -11.34
C ASP A 264 12.20 -6.82 -10.79
N THR A 265 12.38 -8.14 -10.78
CA THR A 265 11.33 -9.07 -10.36
C THR A 265 11.89 -10.20 -9.52
N TRP A 266 10.99 -10.84 -8.74
CA TRP A 266 11.33 -12.04 -7.95
C TRP A 266 10.17 -13.00 -7.84
N GLN A 267 10.48 -14.27 -7.59
CA GLN A 267 9.52 -15.34 -7.37
C GLN A 267 10.14 -16.51 -6.61
N PHE A 268 9.33 -17.20 -5.81
CA PHE A 268 9.70 -18.51 -5.24
C PHE A 268 8.94 -19.63 -5.94
N ALA A 269 9.52 -20.82 -5.98
CA ALA A 269 8.85 -22.05 -6.39
C ALA A 269 8.67 -22.96 -5.16
N GLY A 270 7.47 -23.55 -5.04
CA GLY A 270 7.14 -24.50 -3.98
C GLY A 270 7.69 -25.91 -4.24
N LYS A 271 7.81 -26.75 -3.22
CA LYS A 271 8.30 -28.14 -3.34
C LYS A 271 7.40 -29.05 -4.15
N GLY A 272 6.12 -28.74 -4.29
CA GLY A 272 5.11 -29.54 -5.00
C GLY A 272 4.81 -29.12 -6.44
N SER A 273 5.45 -28.07 -6.97
CA SER A 273 5.08 -27.53 -8.28
C SER A 273 6.17 -27.72 -9.32
N ASP A 274 6.02 -28.73 -10.16
CA ASP A 274 6.71 -28.74 -11.48
C ASP A 274 6.01 -27.85 -12.53
N ALA A 275 4.86 -27.29 -12.20
CA ALA A 275 4.18 -26.19 -12.90
C ALA A 275 3.09 -25.64 -11.98
N ILE A 276 3.19 -24.39 -11.60
CA ILE A 276 2.08 -23.68 -10.96
C ILE A 276 1.05 -23.43 -12.05
N THR A 277 0.13 -24.38 -12.21
CA THR A 277 -1.14 -24.06 -12.85
C THR A 277 -1.90 -23.15 -11.88
N ASN A 278 -2.36 -22.01 -12.38
CA ASN A 278 -3.17 -20.98 -11.72
C ASN A 278 -4.52 -21.46 -11.12
N THR A 279 -4.63 -22.72 -10.71
CA THR A 279 -5.89 -23.41 -10.41
C THR A 279 -6.33 -23.39 -8.95
N GLU A 280 -5.55 -22.87 -8.01
CA GLU A 280 -5.95 -22.80 -6.59
C GLU A 280 -6.23 -21.37 -6.07
N MET A 281 -6.44 -20.42 -6.95
CA MET A 281 -6.95 -19.09 -6.60
C MET A 281 -8.44 -18.90 -6.91
N GLU A 282 -9.18 -19.96 -7.13
CA GLU A 282 -10.61 -19.88 -7.39
C GLU A 282 -11.46 -20.13 -6.13
N ASP A 283 -11.33 -19.28 -5.14
CA ASP A 283 -12.52 -18.88 -4.39
C ASP A 283 -13.08 -17.61 -5.06
N ARG A 284 -13.45 -17.78 -6.31
CA ARG A 284 -14.29 -16.84 -7.03
C ARG A 284 -15.71 -17.06 -6.57
N THR A 285 -16.08 -16.50 -5.45
CA THR A 285 -17.45 -16.00 -5.37
C THR A 285 -17.60 -15.08 -6.58
N PRO A 286 -18.47 -15.38 -7.54
CA PRO A 286 -18.58 -14.58 -8.75
C PRO A 286 -18.85 -13.13 -8.31
N VAL A 287 -17.97 -12.21 -8.68
CA VAL A 287 -18.19 -10.79 -8.44
C VAL A 287 -19.44 -10.43 -9.20
N ARG A 288 -20.56 -10.29 -8.50
CA ARG A 288 -21.83 -9.93 -9.08
C ARG A 288 -21.77 -8.43 -9.33
N TYR A 289 -21.49 -8.02 -10.57
CA TYR A 289 -21.56 -6.63 -10.98
C TYR A 289 -23.04 -6.20 -10.98
N GLU A 290 -23.34 -5.13 -10.27
CA GLU A 290 -24.62 -4.46 -10.33
C GLU A 290 -24.45 -3.18 -11.15
N TYR A 291 -25.23 -3.05 -12.19
CA TYR A 291 -25.19 -1.89 -13.09
C TYR A 291 -26.30 -0.93 -12.73
N TYR A 292 -26.00 0.37 -12.76
CA TYR A 292 -26.93 1.43 -12.43
C TYR A 292 -26.97 2.47 -13.53
N HIS A 293 -28.14 3.04 -13.76
CA HIS A 293 -28.29 4.25 -14.56
C HIS A 293 -27.61 5.43 -13.87
N PRO A 294 -27.25 6.51 -14.62
CA PRO A 294 -26.72 7.73 -14.02
C PRO A 294 -27.63 8.39 -12.98
N ASN A 295 -28.93 8.08 -13.00
CA ASN A 295 -29.92 8.53 -12.02
C ASN A 295 -30.01 7.64 -10.76
N GLY A 296 -29.12 6.63 -10.62
CA GLY A 296 -29.05 5.75 -9.45
C GLY A 296 -30.02 4.55 -9.48
N MET A 297 -30.84 4.36 -10.52
CA MET A 297 -31.70 3.19 -10.63
C MET A 297 -30.90 1.96 -11.10
N ARG A 298 -31.09 0.83 -10.43
CA ARG A 298 -30.44 -0.44 -10.78
C ARG A 298 -30.92 -0.92 -12.15
N LEU A 299 -29.99 -1.32 -13.00
CA LEU A 299 -30.28 -2.00 -14.26
C LEU A 299 -30.63 -3.45 -14.00
N THR A 300 -31.65 -3.95 -14.64
CA THR A 300 -32.06 -5.38 -14.57
C THR A 300 -31.25 -6.27 -15.49
N GLU A 301 -30.54 -5.69 -16.46
CA GLU A 301 -29.69 -6.37 -17.44
C GLU A 301 -28.37 -5.62 -17.65
N GLN A 302 -27.34 -6.36 -18.06
CA GLN A 302 -26.05 -5.78 -18.42
C GLN A 302 -26.20 -4.85 -19.64
N PRO A 303 -25.65 -3.62 -19.62
CA PRO A 303 -25.63 -2.76 -20.79
C PRO A 303 -24.94 -3.47 -21.98
N ARG A 304 -25.58 -3.48 -23.13
CA ARG A 304 -24.93 -3.97 -24.36
C ARG A 304 -23.91 -2.92 -24.82
N SER A 305 -22.70 -3.35 -25.11
CA SER A 305 -21.60 -2.53 -25.65
C SER A 305 -21.91 -1.96 -27.01
#